data_549834182d15bbf5c35119c436e37256
#
_entry.id   549834182d15bbf5c35119c436e37256
#
_cell.length_a   1.000
_cell.length_b   1.000
_cell.length_c   1.000
_cell.angle_alpha   90.00
_cell.angle_beta   90.00
_cell.angle_gamma   90.00
#
_symmetry.space_group_name_H-M   'P 1'
#
loop_
_entity.id
_entity.type
_entity.pdbx_description
1 polymer ?
#
loop_
_entity_poly.entity_id
_entity_poly.type
_entity_poly.pdbx_seq_one_letter_code
_entity_poly.pdbx_strand_id
1 'polypeptide(L)'
;AMMISNSFGLKADAKSFIHIDTLNDLSAIDSIDNKRLLILGAGTNVLLSNYFDGTVLAVRFKDIEINDDFISVGAGVDWADLIEYCLANRLYGIENLTHIPGSVGAAPVQNIGAYGVEISSFIHSIECFNLKTKKLETLTNDQCQFKYRDSIFKSKDFVILKVNFVFNKTFKPNLSYPALINFLEDNSIDTSSITPRI
;
A
#
# COMPACT_ATOMS: atom_id res chain seq x y z
N ALA A 1 25.00 -11.41 5.45
CA ALA A 1 23.84 -11.34 4.57
C ALA A 1 22.57 -11.53 5.40
N MET A 2 21.53 -10.80 5.09
CA MET A 2 20.25 -10.84 5.80
C MET A 2 19.18 -11.29 4.82
N MET A 3 18.37 -12.28 5.23
CA MET A 3 17.36 -12.89 4.38
C MET A 3 16.21 -11.89 4.10
N ILE A 4 15.81 -11.78 2.83
CA ILE A 4 14.68 -10.99 2.38
C ILE A 4 13.44 -11.88 2.31
N SER A 5 12.42 -11.59 3.13
CA SER A 5 11.13 -12.28 3.03
C SER A 5 10.41 -11.91 1.74
N ASN A 6 9.85 -12.91 1.05
CA ASN A 6 9.07 -12.71 -0.18
C ASN A 6 8.02 -13.80 -0.35
N SER A 7 6.93 -13.50 -1.06
CA SER A 7 5.79 -14.41 -1.24
C SER A 7 6.09 -15.63 -2.12
N PHE A 8 7.14 -15.58 -2.94
CA PHE A 8 7.55 -16.73 -3.75
C PHE A 8 8.33 -17.79 -2.96
N GLY A 9 8.68 -17.52 -1.69
CA GLY A 9 9.49 -18.41 -0.89
C GLY A 9 10.93 -18.60 -1.40
N LEU A 10 11.41 -17.67 -2.23
CA LEU A 10 12.75 -17.73 -2.79
C LEU A 10 13.78 -17.37 -1.71
N LYS A 11 14.88 -18.12 -1.71
CA LYS A 11 16.04 -17.75 -0.89
C LYS A 11 16.70 -16.51 -1.53
N ALA A 12 16.58 -15.38 -0.86
CA ALA A 12 17.18 -14.12 -1.27
C ALA A 12 17.81 -13.44 -0.07
N ASP A 13 19.04 -12.99 -0.21
CA ASP A 13 19.78 -12.28 0.82
C ASP A 13 20.12 -10.86 0.35
N ALA A 14 20.21 -9.92 1.27
CA ALA A 14 20.75 -8.58 1.05
C ALA A 14 22.06 -8.35 1.79
N LYS A 15 22.85 -7.41 1.30
CA LYS A 15 24.06 -6.96 1.98
C LYS A 15 23.75 -6.32 3.32
N SER A 16 22.71 -5.49 3.38
CA SER A 16 22.24 -4.83 4.61
C SER A 16 20.72 -4.63 4.57
N PHE A 17 20.17 -4.42 5.75
CA PHE A 17 18.73 -4.17 5.96
C PHE A 17 18.56 -3.02 6.92
N ILE A 18 17.65 -2.10 6.63
CA ILE A 18 17.27 -1.00 7.51
C ILE A 18 15.77 -1.04 7.72
N HIS A 19 15.36 -1.00 8.97
CA HIS A 19 13.98 -0.79 9.37
C HIS A 19 13.78 0.66 9.78
N ILE A 20 12.73 1.27 9.31
CA ILE A 20 12.28 2.61 9.70
C ILE A 20 11.07 2.42 10.62
N ASP A 21 11.33 2.48 11.92
CA ASP A 21 10.33 2.36 12.97
C ASP A 21 9.88 3.74 13.46
N THR A 22 10.74 4.75 13.33
CA THR A 22 10.51 6.14 13.74
C THR A 22 11.06 7.11 12.68
N LEU A 23 10.64 8.36 12.74
CA LEU A 23 11.20 9.41 11.85
C LEU A 23 12.72 9.63 12.06
N ASN A 24 13.24 9.37 13.25
CA ASN A 24 14.68 9.50 13.52
C ASN A 24 15.52 8.49 12.73
N ASP A 25 14.95 7.33 12.40
CA ASP A 25 15.63 6.28 11.63
C ASP A 25 15.90 6.69 10.18
N LEU A 26 15.21 7.73 9.68
CA LEU A 26 15.44 8.27 8.35
C LEU A 26 16.87 8.80 8.16
N SER A 27 17.54 9.22 9.25
CA SER A 27 18.94 9.64 9.20
C SER A 27 19.89 8.53 8.72
N ALA A 28 19.54 7.27 8.92
CA ALA A 28 20.31 6.15 8.41
C ALA A 28 20.38 6.10 6.88
N ILE A 29 19.42 6.73 6.19
CA ILE A 29 19.35 6.78 4.72
C ILE A 29 20.45 7.67 4.13
N ASP A 30 20.96 8.65 4.89
CA ASP A 30 21.95 9.61 4.39
C ASP A 30 23.28 8.95 4.02
N SER A 31 23.61 7.83 4.65
CA SER A 31 24.83 7.06 4.40
C SER A 31 24.70 6.02 3.27
N ILE A 32 23.52 5.90 2.63
CA ILE A 32 23.26 4.86 1.64
C ILE A 32 23.40 5.42 0.22
N ASP A 33 24.05 4.65 -0.64
CA ASP A 33 23.98 4.88 -2.09
C ASP A 33 22.57 4.53 -2.59
N ASN A 34 21.81 5.54 -2.99
CA ASN A 34 20.43 5.37 -3.49
C ASN A 34 20.33 4.43 -4.70
N LYS A 35 21.41 4.26 -5.49
CA LYS A 35 21.47 3.31 -6.60
C LYS A 35 21.42 1.84 -6.14
N ARG A 36 21.77 1.61 -4.87
CA ARG A 36 21.77 0.29 -4.23
C ARG A 36 20.75 0.20 -3.10
N LEU A 37 19.65 0.98 -3.19
CA LEU A 37 18.55 0.97 -2.26
C LEU A 37 17.36 0.25 -2.88
N LEU A 38 16.80 -0.70 -2.16
CA LEU A 38 15.54 -1.36 -2.46
C LEU A 38 14.53 -1.04 -1.34
N ILE A 39 13.53 -0.23 -1.64
CA ILE A 39 12.41 0.01 -0.73
C ILE A 39 11.44 -1.16 -0.89
N LEU A 40 11.18 -1.88 0.18
CA LEU A 40 10.39 -3.12 0.15
C LEU A 40 9.26 -3.07 1.18
N GLY A 41 8.04 -3.35 0.75
CA GLY A 41 6.93 -3.68 1.63
C GLY A 41 6.96 -5.14 2.06
N ALA A 42 5.84 -5.85 1.99
CA ALA A 42 5.73 -7.26 2.37
C ALA A 42 6.41 -8.25 1.39
N GLY A 43 7.05 -7.79 0.32
CA GLY A 43 7.73 -8.65 -0.64
C GLY A 43 6.81 -9.51 -1.51
N THR A 44 5.57 -9.07 -1.72
CA THR A 44 4.52 -9.83 -2.42
C THR A 44 4.47 -9.59 -3.93
N ASN A 45 5.15 -8.56 -4.42
CA ASN A 45 5.14 -8.19 -5.85
C ASN A 45 6.56 -7.93 -6.37
N VAL A 46 7.51 -8.75 -5.95
CA VAL A 46 8.91 -8.65 -6.38
C VAL A 46 9.47 -10.03 -6.68
N LEU A 47 10.24 -10.13 -7.75
CA LEU A 47 11.07 -11.30 -8.05
C LEU A 47 12.51 -10.96 -7.68
N LEU A 48 13.03 -11.65 -6.68
CA LEU A 48 14.36 -11.40 -6.12
C LEU A 48 15.37 -12.40 -6.69
N SER A 49 16.58 -11.91 -6.99
CA SER A 49 17.74 -12.77 -7.19
C SER A 49 18.25 -13.32 -5.85
N ASN A 50 19.10 -14.33 -5.88
CA ASN A 50 19.63 -14.97 -4.66
C ASN A 50 20.36 -13.99 -3.74
N TYR A 51 20.92 -12.91 -4.29
CA TYR A 51 21.64 -11.90 -3.55
C TYR A 51 21.45 -10.50 -4.13
N PHE A 52 21.15 -9.55 -3.26
CA PHE A 52 21.09 -8.13 -3.58
C PHE A 52 22.28 -7.40 -2.92
N ASP A 53 23.25 -6.92 -3.75
CA ASP A 53 24.40 -6.15 -3.27
C ASP A 53 24.00 -4.71 -2.95
N GLY A 54 23.09 -4.56 -2.00
CA GLY A 54 22.58 -3.27 -1.60
C GLY A 54 21.88 -3.32 -0.24
N THR A 55 21.23 -2.22 0.09
CA THR A 55 20.43 -2.07 1.31
C THR A 55 18.95 -2.23 1.00
N VAL A 56 18.28 -3.12 1.70
CA VAL A 56 16.82 -3.19 1.73
C VAL A 56 16.32 -2.28 2.85
N LEU A 57 15.36 -1.42 2.53
CA LEU A 57 14.70 -0.52 3.47
C LEU A 57 13.23 -0.91 3.60
N ALA A 58 12.77 -1.14 4.82
CA ALA A 58 11.38 -1.43 5.13
C ALA A 58 10.84 -0.44 6.17
N VAL A 59 9.75 0.23 5.83
CA VAL A 59 9.00 1.09 6.77
C VAL A 59 8.06 0.21 7.58
N ARG A 60 8.08 0.38 8.92
CA ARG A 60 7.32 -0.45 9.85
C ARG A 60 6.32 0.35 10.71
N PHE A 61 5.92 1.53 10.28
CA PHE A 61 4.86 2.29 10.95
C PHE A 61 3.56 1.51 10.90
N LYS A 62 2.98 1.21 12.06
CA LYS A 62 1.79 0.35 12.22
C LYS A 62 0.59 1.09 12.78
N ASP A 63 0.71 2.38 12.99
CA ASP A 63 -0.34 3.23 13.53
C ASP A 63 -1.48 3.45 12.51
N ILE A 64 -2.71 3.51 13.04
CA ILE A 64 -3.90 3.93 12.30
C ILE A 64 -4.55 5.03 13.14
N GLU A 65 -4.61 6.23 12.61
CA GLU A 65 -5.13 7.42 13.30
C GLU A 65 -6.31 7.99 12.52
N ILE A 66 -7.44 8.17 13.22
CA ILE A 66 -8.62 8.81 12.64
C ILE A 66 -8.53 10.32 12.90
N ASN A 67 -8.55 11.09 11.83
CA ASN A 67 -8.65 12.54 11.84
C ASN A 67 -10.05 12.96 11.33
N ASP A 68 -10.39 14.23 11.43
CA ASP A 68 -11.71 14.72 11.01
C ASP A 68 -11.97 14.49 9.51
N ASP A 69 -10.95 14.70 8.67
CA ASP A 69 -11.08 14.69 7.21
C ASP A 69 -10.57 13.40 6.57
N PHE A 70 -9.68 12.65 7.21
CA PHE A 70 -9.06 11.45 6.65
C PHE A 70 -8.58 10.48 7.74
N ILE A 71 -8.23 9.29 7.33
CA ILE A 71 -7.59 8.29 8.19
C ILE A 71 -6.13 8.16 7.75
N SER A 72 -5.21 8.41 8.68
CA SER A 72 -3.78 8.27 8.47
C SER A 72 -3.34 6.87 8.84
N VAL A 73 -2.71 6.16 7.91
CA VAL A 73 -2.31 4.76 8.08
C VAL A 73 -0.83 4.61 7.80
N GLY A 74 -0.11 4.03 8.75
CA GLY A 74 1.32 3.74 8.63
C GLY A 74 1.63 2.78 7.48
N ALA A 75 2.72 3.05 6.77
CA ALA A 75 3.11 2.30 5.56
C ALA A 75 3.38 0.81 5.82
N GLY A 76 3.70 0.45 7.06
CA GLY A 76 3.96 -0.92 7.48
C GLY A 76 2.71 -1.71 7.87
N VAL A 77 1.53 -1.11 7.93
CA VAL A 77 0.26 -1.83 8.20
C VAL A 77 0.04 -2.85 7.09
N ASP A 78 -0.37 -4.07 7.46
CA ASP A 78 -0.78 -5.08 6.49
C ASP A 78 -2.06 -4.65 5.77
N TRP A 79 -2.16 -4.94 4.48
CA TRP A 79 -3.32 -4.54 3.69
C TRP A 79 -4.61 -5.21 4.18
N ALA A 80 -4.55 -6.48 4.58
CA ALA A 80 -5.70 -7.19 5.12
C ALA A 80 -6.15 -6.60 6.45
N ASP A 81 -5.21 -6.24 7.33
CA ASP A 81 -5.53 -5.60 8.62
C ASP A 81 -6.24 -4.24 8.40
N LEU A 82 -5.85 -3.47 7.38
CA LEU A 82 -6.55 -2.23 7.04
C LEU A 82 -7.99 -2.49 6.58
N ILE A 83 -8.22 -3.50 5.74
CA ILE A 83 -9.58 -3.87 5.29
C ILE A 83 -10.45 -4.25 6.48
N GLU A 84 -9.95 -5.11 7.37
CA GLU A 84 -10.67 -5.50 8.60
C GLU A 84 -10.97 -4.29 9.49
N TYR A 85 -9.99 -3.42 9.68
CA TYR A 85 -10.17 -2.18 10.44
C TYR A 85 -11.27 -1.31 9.83
N CYS A 86 -11.25 -1.11 8.51
CA CYS A 86 -12.25 -0.31 7.82
C CYS A 86 -13.67 -0.87 8.01
N LEU A 87 -13.85 -2.18 7.83
CA LEU A 87 -15.16 -2.82 8.02
C LEU A 87 -15.65 -2.72 9.47
N ALA A 88 -14.79 -2.95 10.44
CA ALA A 88 -15.12 -2.83 11.87
C ALA A 88 -15.55 -1.40 12.25
N ASN A 89 -15.02 -0.39 11.56
CA ASN A 89 -15.32 1.03 11.80
C ASN A 89 -16.34 1.62 10.81
N ARG A 90 -17.02 0.79 10.02
CA ARG A 90 -18.02 1.21 9.01
C ARG A 90 -17.46 2.19 7.99
N LEU A 91 -16.27 1.91 7.51
CA LEU A 91 -15.55 2.64 6.47
C LEU A 91 -15.52 1.78 5.22
N TYR A 92 -16.05 2.27 4.11
CA TYR A 92 -16.37 1.45 2.95
C TYR A 92 -15.73 1.96 1.67
N GLY A 93 -15.63 1.06 0.68
CA GLY A 93 -15.22 1.35 -0.69
C GLY A 93 -14.04 0.52 -1.17
N ILE A 94 -13.25 -0.07 -0.26
CA ILE A 94 -12.09 -0.89 -0.62
C ILE A 94 -12.32 -2.41 -0.51
N GLU A 95 -13.56 -2.83 -0.32
CA GLU A 95 -13.94 -4.25 -0.15
C GLU A 95 -13.53 -5.11 -1.35
N ASN A 96 -13.62 -4.56 -2.56
CA ASN A 96 -13.20 -5.24 -3.78
C ASN A 96 -11.68 -5.48 -3.86
N LEU A 97 -10.90 -4.83 -3.00
CA LEU A 97 -9.45 -4.99 -2.89
C LEU A 97 -9.04 -6.00 -1.81
N THR A 98 -10.01 -6.70 -1.21
CA THR A 98 -9.77 -7.79 -0.25
C THR A 98 -8.90 -8.88 -0.89
N HIS A 99 -8.05 -9.51 -0.08
CA HIS A 99 -7.10 -10.55 -0.50
C HIS A 99 -5.95 -10.12 -1.42
N ILE A 100 -5.80 -8.81 -1.73
CA ILE A 100 -4.56 -8.33 -2.33
C ILE A 100 -3.48 -8.40 -1.23
N PRO A 101 -2.40 -9.18 -1.42
CA PRO A 101 -1.35 -9.27 -0.41
C PRO A 101 -0.45 -8.04 -0.46
N GLY A 102 0.04 -7.59 0.68
CA GLY A 102 0.99 -6.49 0.73
C GLY A 102 0.85 -5.59 1.95
N SER A 103 1.50 -4.46 1.92
CA SER A 103 1.43 -3.43 2.94
C SER A 103 0.80 -2.14 2.39
N VAL A 104 0.27 -1.33 3.29
CA VAL A 104 -0.36 -0.04 2.96
C VAL A 104 0.58 0.87 2.18
N GLY A 105 1.87 0.96 2.57
CA GLY A 105 2.84 1.79 1.85
C GLY A 105 3.20 1.28 0.45
N ALA A 106 2.99 -0.01 0.16
CA ALA A 106 3.21 -0.57 -1.17
C ALA A 106 2.01 -0.36 -2.12
N ALA A 107 0.81 -0.17 -1.57
CA ALA A 107 -0.42 -0.05 -2.34
C ALA A 107 -0.40 1.11 -3.36
N PRO A 108 0.04 2.35 -3.01
CA PRO A 108 0.09 3.47 -3.95
C PRO A 108 1.13 3.31 -5.06
N VAL A 109 2.21 2.54 -4.82
CA VAL A 109 3.34 2.46 -5.76
C VAL A 109 2.89 2.05 -7.15
N GLN A 110 2.03 1.06 -7.24
CA GLN A 110 1.44 0.60 -8.50
C GLN A 110 -0.07 0.84 -8.57
N ASN A 111 -0.61 1.73 -7.74
CA ASN A 111 -2.05 2.01 -7.69
C ASN A 111 -2.84 0.70 -7.70
N ILE A 112 -2.73 -0.08 -6.60
CA ILE A 112 -3.39 -1.40 -6.58
C ILE A 112 -4.87 -1.29 -6.95
N GLY A 113 -5.36 -2.27 -7.67
CA GLY A 113 -6.74 -2.28 -8.12
C GLY A 113 -7.20 -3.67 -8.50
N ALA A 114 -8.46 -3.96 -8.23
CA ALA A 114 -9.14 -5.18 -8.60
C ALA A 114 -10.66 -4.92 -8.68
N TYR A 115 -11.35 -5.71 -9.48
CA TYR A 115 -12.81 -5.75 -9.56
C TYR A 115 -13.46 -4.37 -9.67
N GLY A 116 -12.90 -3.51 -10.56
CA GLY A 116 -13.43 -2.18 -10.84
C GLY A 116 -13.11 -1.09 -9.82
N VAL A 117 -12.21 -1.36 -8.86
CA VAL A 117 -11.76 -0.39 -7.86
C VAL A 117 -10.26 -0.19 -7.97
N GLU A 118 -9.79 1.06 -7.88
CA GLU A 118 -8.39 1.43 -7.72
C GLU A 118 -8.20 2.21 -6.42
N ILE A 119 -7.08 1.97 -5.73
CA ILE A 119 -6.83 2.58 -4.41
C ILE A 119 -6.68 4.10 -4.48
N SER A 120 -6.22 4.64 -5.60
CA SER A 120 -6.12 6.08 -5.83
C SER A 120 -7.43 6.84 -5.61
N SER A 121 -8.58 6.19 -5.81
CA SER A 121 -9.90 6.80 -5.57
C SER A 121 -10.17 7.11 -4.10
N PHE A 122 -9.41 6.54 -3.19
CA PHE A 122 -9.55 6.70 -1.74
C PHE A 122 -8.38 7.42 -1.09
N ILE A 123 -7.28 7.64 -1.81
CA ILE A 123 -6.10 8.34 -1.28
C ILE A 123 -6.37 9.83 -1.27
N HIS A 124 -6.32 10.46 -0.09
CA HIS A 124 -6.33 11.90 0.09
C HIS A 124 -4.94 12.50 -0.16
N SER A 125 -3.94 11.97 0.53
CA SER A 125 -2.54 12.41 0.43
C SER A 125 -1.60 11.32 0.90
N ILE A 126 -0.30 11.48 0.62
CA ILE A 126 0.74 10.55 1.03
C ILE A 126 1.87 11.32 1.70
N GLU A 127 2.22 10.91 2.92
CA GLU A 127 3.39 11.41 3.63
C GLU A 127 4.60 10.55 3.26
N CYS A 128 5.64 11.17 2.78
CA CYS A 128 6.82 10.49 2.31
C CYS A 128 8.10 11.24 2.63
N PHE A 129 9.22 10.52 2.60
CA PHE A 129 10.55 11.10 2.64
C PHE A 129 11.12 11.12 1.22
N ASN A 130 11.47 12.30 0.73
CA ASN A 130 12.07 12.48 -0.59
C ASN A 130 13.58 12.22 -0.51
N LEU A 131 14.06 11.21 -1.21
CA LEU A 131 15.46 10.78 -1.20
C LEU A 131 16.41 11.78 -1.88
N LYS A 132 15.90 12.64 -2.76
CA LYS A 132 16.69 13.67 -3.45
C LYS A 132 16.85 14.93 -2.61
N THR A 133 15.73 15.42 -2.06
CA THR A 133 15.72 16.66 -1.25
C THR A 133 16.07 16.43 0.21
N LYS A 134 16.04 15.16 0.66
CA LYS A 134 16.21 14.75 2.06
C LYS A 134 15.22 15.41 3.01
N LYS A 135 13.98 15.60 2.54
CA LYS A 135 12.91 16.23 3.30
C LYS A 135 11.68 15.35 3.40
N LEU A 136 10.92 15.56 4.46
CA LEU A 136 9.55 15.08 4.57
C LEU A 136 8.66 15.93 3.67
N GLU A 137 7.81 15.27 2.92
CA GLU A 137 6.86 15.89 1.98
C GLU A 137 5.50 15.21 2.14
N THR A 138 4.44 16.00 1.97
CA THR A 138 3.08 15.48 1.84
C THR A 138 2.60 15.76 0.43
N LEU A 139 2.33 14.70 -0.32
CA LEU A 139 1.87 14.79 -1.70
C LEU A 139 0.36 14.60 -1.77
N THR A 140 -0.33 15.50 -2.43
CA THR A 140 -1.77 15.35 -2.73
C THR A 140 -2.00 14.21 -3.71
N ASN A 141 -3.24 13.76 -3.86
CA ASN A 141 -3.60 12.73 -4.83
C ASN A 141 -3.11 13.09 -6.25
N ASP A 142 -3.37 14.32 -6.71
CA ASP A 142 -2.95 14.78 -8.03
C ASP A 142 -1.43 14.77 -8.21
N GLN A 143 -0.68 15.14 -7.18
CA GLN A 143 0.78 15.11 -7.21
C GLN A 143 1.35 13.69 -7.28
N CYS A 144 0.61 12.69 -6.83
CA CYS A 144 1.00 11.28 -6.94
C CYS A 144 0.92 10.73 -8.38
N GLN A 145 0.24 11.45 -9.30
CA GLN A 145 0.15 11.13 -10.73
C GLN A 145 -0.29 9.68 -10.99
N PHE A 146 -1.29 9.22 -10.27
CA PHE A 146 -1.80 7.85 -10.42
C PHE A 146 -2.31 7.58 -11.82
N LYS A 147 -1.97 6.39 -12.33
CA LYS A 147 -2.45 5.82 -13.59
C LYS A 147 -2.71 4.33 -13.40
N TYR A 148 -3.21 3.67 -14.44
CA TYR A 148 -3.36 2.22 -14.41
C TYR A 148 -2.02 1.55 -14.09
N ARG A 149 -1.96 0.89 -12.95
CA ARG A 149 -0.76 0.19 -12.41
C ARG A 149 0.49 1.07 -12.34
N ASP A 150 0.32 2.38 -12.09
CA ASP A 150 1.42 3.35 -12.08
C ASP A 150 1.22 4.51 -11.12
N SER A 151 2.34 5.07 -10.66
CA SER A 151 2.43 6.32 -9.87
C SER A 151 3.85 6.88 -9.90
N ILE A 152 4.07 8.09 -9.38
CA ILE A 152 5.41 8.68 -9.25
C ILE A 152 6.32 7.86 -8.33
N PHE A 153 5.77 7.05 -7.42
CA PHE A 153 6.53 6.27 -6.45
C PHE A 153 7.33 5.13 -7.11
N LYS A 154 7.04 4.77 -8.36
CA LYS A 154 7.88 3.84 -9.14
C LYS A 154 9.24 4.43 -9.48
N SER A 155 9.42 5.75 -9.44
CA SER A 155 10.72 6.40 -9.64
C SER A 155 11.75 6.04 -8.57
N LYS A 156 11.31 5.47 -7.43
CA LYS A 156 12.14 5.14 -6.25
C LYS A 156 12.79 6.36 -5.59
N ASP A 157 12.25 7.55 -5.84
CA ASP A 157 12.74 8.79 -5.23
C ASP A 157 12.11 9.06 -3.86
N PHE A 158 11.09 8.28 -3.49
CA PHE A 158 10.30 8.49 -2.28
C PHE A 158 10.20 7.23 -1.42
N VAL A 159 10.33 7.42 -0.11
CA VAL A 159 9.99 6.41 0.90
C VAL A 159 8.64 6.79 1.49
N ILE A 160 7.60 6.02 1.21
CA ILE A 160 6.26 6.25 1.77
C ILE A 160 6.28 5.90 3.26
N LEU A 161 5.81 6.82 4.10
CA LEU A 161 5.74 6.69 5.55
C LEU A 161 4.32 6.46 6.04
N LYS A 162 3.36 7.25 5.55
CA LYS A 162 1.93 7.12 5.83
C LYS A 162 1.10 7.37 4.57
N VAL A 163 -0.06 6.75 4.53
CA VAL A 163 -1.07 7.00 3.49
C VAL A 163 -2.34 7.50 4.17
N ASN A 164 -2.83 8.64 3.73
CA ASN A 164 -4.04 9.27 4.25
C ASN A 164 -5.21 8.94 3.32
N PHE A 165 -6.25 8.31 3.87
CA PHE A 165 -7.39 7.82 3.11
C PHE A 165 -8.69 8.53 3.49
N VAL A 166 -9.56 8.71 2.50
CA VAL A 166 -10.97 9.10 2.70
C VAL A 166 -11.86 7.97 2.22
N PHE A 167 -12.61 7.38 3.14
CA PHE A 167 -13.52 6.27 2.88
C PHE A 167 -15.00 6.71 2.94
N ASN A 168 -15.86 5.93 2.27
CA ASN A 168 -17.29 6.14 2.32
C ASN A 168 -17.83 5.78 3.71
N LYS A 169 -18.79 6.55 4.21
CA LYS A 169 -19.51 6.27 5.48
C LYS A 169 -20.74 5.38 5.27
N THR A 170 -21.15 5.17 4.01
CA THR A 170 -22.29 4.34 3.65
C THR A 170 -21.82 3.25 2.70
N PHE A 171 -22.14 2.01 3.03
CA PHE A 171 -21.83 0.88 2.16
C PHE A 171 -22.64 0.96 0.86
N LYS A 172 -21.93 0.89 -0.27
CA LYS A 172 -22.49 0.73 -1.60
C LYS A 172 -21.60 -0.24 -2.36
N PRO A 173 -22.04 -1.49 -2.60
CA PRO A 173 -21.20 -2.47 -3.29
C PRO A 173 -20.87 -1.99 -4.71
N ASN A 174 -19.60 -2.03 -5.07
CA ASN A 174 -19.19 -1.81 -6.44
C ASN A 174 -19.31 -3.12 -7.23
N LEU A 175 -20.34 -3.22 -8.04
CA LEU A 175 -20.67 -4.38 -8.84
C LEU A 175 -20.34 -4.17 -10.33
N SER A 176 -19.58 -3.13 -10.68
CA SER A 176 -19.33 -2.77 -12.08
C SER A 176 -18.43 -3.74 -12.85
N TYR A 177 -17.76 -4.66 -12.15
CA TYR A 177 -16.88 -5.64 -12.79
C TYR A 177 -17.69 -6.73 -13.52
N PRO A 178 -17.51 -6.91 -14.86
CA PRO A 178 -18.41 -7.77 -15.66
C PRO A 178 -18.54 -9.20 -15.14
N ALA A 179 -17.44 -9.83 -14.74
CA ALA A 179 -17.51 -11.21 -14.24
C ALA A 179 -18.28 -11.32 -12.91
N LEU A 180 -18.30 -10.25 -12.09
CA LEU A 180 -19.11 -10.22 -10.88
C LEU A 180 -20.60 -10.05 -11.22
N ILE A 181 -20.94 -9.21 -12.19
CA ILE A 181 -22.33 -9.05 -12.66
C ILE A 181 -22.86 -10.39 -13.15
N ASN A 182 -22.14 -11.05 -14.07
CA ASN A 182 -22.53 -12.34 -14.62
C ASN A 182 -22.73 -13.39 -13.51
N PHE A 183 -21.79 -13.44 -12.54
CA PHE A 183 -21.92 -14.37 -11.41
C PHE A 183 -23.20 -14.12 -10.57
N LEU A 184 -23.52 -12.86 -10.30
CA LEU A 184 -24.72 -12.49 -9.54
C LEU A 184 -26.01 -12.86 -10.31
N GLU A 185 -26.04 -12.60 -11.60
CA GLU A 185 -27.17 -12.93 -12.49
C GLU A 185 -27.34 -14.45 -12.60
N ASP A 186 -26.29 -15.20 -12.91
CA ASP A 186 -26.31 -16.67 -13.05
C ASP A 186 -26.77 -17.39 -11.78
N ASN A 187 -26.50 -16.80 -10.61
CA ASN A 187 -26.90 -17.37 -9.33
C ASN A 187 -28.17 -16.73 -8.73
N SER A 188 -28.83 -15.82 -9.45
CA SER A 188 -30.03 -15.12 -9.01
C SER A 188 -29.87 -14.43 -7.63
N ILE A 189 -28.70 -13.84 -7.39
CA ILE A 189 -28.38 -13.16 -6.13
C ILE A 189 -29.01 -11.77 -6.14
N ASP A 190 -29.83 -11.49 -5.13
CA ASP A 190 -30.36 -10.15 -4.91
C ASP A 190 -29.24 -9.21 -4.42
N THR A 191 -28.90 -8.24 -5.25
CA THR A 191 -27.83 -7.26 -4.95
C THR A 191 -28.14 -6.39 -3.73
N SER A 192 -29.43 -6.23 -3.37
CA SER A 192 -29.83 -5.51 -2.16
C SER A 192 -29.50 -6.24 -0.86
N SER A 193 -29.27 -7.56 -0.96
CA SER A 193 -28.89 -8.41 0.18
C SER A 193 -27.39 -8.44 0.45
N ILE A 194 -26.58 -7.85 -0.43
CA ILE A 194 -25.12 -7.86 -0.29
C ILE A 194 -24.71 -6.99 0.90
N THR A 195 -23.96 -7.59 1.82
CA THR A 195 -23.41 -6.92 2.99
C THR A 195 -21.91 -7.06 3.01
N PRO A 196 -21.18 -6.04 3.53
CA PRO A 196 -19.73 -6.12 3.65
C PRO A 196 -19.36 -7.17 4.72
N ARG A 197 -18.66 -8.20 4.29
CA ARG A 197 -18.08 -9.24 5.18
C ARG A 197 -16.76 -9.69 4.59
N ILE A 198 -15.82 -10.03 5.45
CA ILE A 198 -14.59 -10.75 5.10
C ILE A 198 -14.82 -12.24 5.29
#